data_eb65d1f324f56c48ddf6bd92edeca31c
#
_entry.id   eb65d1f324f56c48ddf6bd92edeca31c
#
_cell.length_a   1.000
_cell.length_b   1.000
_cell.length_c   1.000
_cell.angle_alpha   90.00
_cell.angle_beta   90.00
_cell.angle_gamma   90.00
#
_symmetry.space_group_name_H-M   'P 1'
#
loop_
_entity.id
_entity.type
_entity.pdbx_description
1 polymer ?
#
loop_
_entity_poly.entity_id
_entity_poly.type
_entity_poly.pdbx_seq_one_letter_code
_entity_poly.pdbx_strand_id
1 'polypeptide(L)' 'MSSTLMILPASNATGIRLVRVPDDFESHEAFRQVTGLIAAHEEQDPEASGDDILAALEDHGFESVDFILGPTLP' A
#
# COMPACT_ATOMS: atom_id res chain seq x y z
N MET A 1 -9.69 -17.14 9.90
CA MET A 1 -8.94 -16.70 8.73
C MET A 1 -8.11 -15.48 9.07
N SER A 2 -6.86 -15.52 8.74
CA SER A 2 -5.97 -14.40 9.03
C SER A 2 -5.96 -13.41 7.90
N SER A 3 -6.06 -12.12 8.22
CA SER A 3 -5.88 -11.05 7.25
C SER A 3 -4.40 -10.74 7.15
N THR A 4 -3.93 -10.51 5.94
CA THR A 4 -2.55 -10.09 5.71
C THR A 4 -2.54 -8.59 5.48
N LEU A 5 -1.65 -7.90 6.17
CA LEU A 5 -1.48 -6.46 6.02
C LEU A 5 -0.17 -6.17 5.31
N MET A 6 -0.18 -5.16 4.46
CA MET A 6 1.02 -4.75 3.74
C MET A 6 1.35 -3.31 4.13
N ILE A 7 2.61 -3.09 4.51
CA ILE A 7 3.09 -1.75 4.82
C ILE A 7 3.68 -1.16 3.54
N LEU A 8 3.23 0.04 3.20
CA LEU A 8 3.75 0.79 2.06
C LEU A 8 4.71 1.85 2.62
N PRO A 9 6.01 1.56 2.64
CA PRO A 9 6.98 2.50 3.20
C PRO A 9 7.11 3.74 2.31
N ALA A 10 7.54 4.82 2.91
CA ALA A 10 7.80 6.07 2.22
C ALA A 10 9.07 6.69 2.80
N SER A 11 9.66 7.62 2.07
CA SER A 11 10.86 8.32 2.53
C SER A 11 10.60 9.17 3.77
N ASN A 12 9.34 9.48 4.03
CA ASN A 12 8.90 10.27 5.18
C ASN A 12 7.91 9.43 5.98
N ALA A 13 8.09 9.38 7.32
CA ALA A 13 7.24 8.58 8.20
C ALA A 13 5.76 8.93 8.08
N THR A 14 5.42 10.18 7.81
CA THR A 14 4.04 10.60 7.63
C THR A 14 3.41 10.09 6.34
N GLY A 15 4.24 9.63 5.39
CA GLY A 15 3.78 9.06 4.13
C GLY A 15 3.53 7.56 4.16
N ILE A 16 3.89 6.89 5.25
CA ILE A 16 3.69 5.45 5.39
C ILE A 16 2.19 5.13 5.39
N ARG A 17 1.81 4.10 4.63
CA ARG A 17 0.41 3.65 4.57
C ARG A 17 0.33 2.15 4.82
N LEU A 18 -0.82 1.72 5.30
CA LEU A 18 -1.09 0.32 5.61
C LEU A 18 -2.34 -0.10 4.87
N VAL A 19 -2.26 -1.25 4.19
CA VAL A 19 -3.41 -1.78 3.45
C VAL A 19 -3.62 -3.24 3.81
N ARG A 20 -4.89 -3.66 3.77
CA ARG A 20 -5.25 -5.07 3.91
C ARG A 20 -5.22 -5.71 2.54
N VAL A 21 -4.51 -6.82 2.44
CA VAL A 21 -4.37 -7.57 1.19
C VAL A 21 -5.60 -8.47 1.03
N PRO A 22 -6.21 -8.52 -0.16
CA PRO A 22 -7.31 -9.46 -0.42
C PRO A 22 -6.88 -10.90 -0.17
N ASP A 23 -7.82 -11.72 0.35
CA ASP A 23 -7.53 -13.10 0.73
C ASP A 23 -7.09 -14.00 -0.44
N ASP A 24 -7.48 -13.66 -1.65
CA ASP A 24 -7.14 -14.43 -2.84
C ASP A 24 -5.74 -14.13 -3.39
N PHE A 25 -5.00 -13.23 -2.76
CA PHE A 25 -3.61 -12.95 -3.13
C PHE A 25 -2.64 -13.57 -2.14
N GLU A 26 -1.59 -14.20 -2.66
CA GLU A 26 -0.44 -14.56 -1.85
C GLU A 26 0.48 -13.34 -1.71
N SER A 27 1.39 -13.38 -0.74
CA SER A 27 2.26 -12.23 -0.44
C SER A 27 3.03 -11.73 -1.65
N HIS A 28 3.60 -12.63 -2.44
CA HIS A 28 4.38 -12.22 -3.62
C HIS A 28 3.49 -11.68 -4.75
N GLU A 29 2.27 -12.19 -4.86
CA GLU A 29 1.32 -11.69 -5.84
C GLU A 29 0.86 -10.28 -5.48
N ALA A 30 0.56 -10.06 -4.20
CA ALA A 30 0.19 -8.75 -3.71
C ALA A 30 1.32 -7.74 -3.93
N PHE A 31 2.56 -8.13 -3.64
CA PHE A 31 3.72 -7.27 -3.85
C PHE A 31 3.85 -6.87 -5.32
N ARG A 32 3.71 -7.82 -6.22
CA ARG A 32 3.77 -7.56 -7.67
C ARG A 32 2.67 -6.62 -8.13
N GLN A 33 1.44 -6.88 -7.67
CA GLN A 33 0.29 -6.08 -8.07
C GLN A 33 0.48 -4.62 -7.63
N VAL A 34 0.88 -4.41 -6.39
CA VAL A 34 1.10 -3.07 -5.85
C VAL A 34 2.25 -2.39 -6.56
N THR A 35 3.34 -3.11 -6.81
CA THR A 35 4.49 -2.56 -7.53
C THR A 35 4.08 -2.07 -8.92
N GLY A 36 3.29 -2.86 -9.63
CA GLY A 36 2.81 -2.50 -10.96
C GLY A 36 1.90 -1.28 -10.94
N LEU A 37 1.01 -1.21 -9.95
CA LEU A 37 0.10 -0.07 -9.81
C LEU A 37 0.85 1.22 -9.50
N ILE A 38 1.83 1.16 -8.60
CA ILE A 38 2.65 2.31 -8.27
C ILE A 38 3.43 2.79 -9.50
N ALA A 39 4.05 1.87 -10.22
CA ALA A 39 4.82 2.22 -11.42
C ALA A 39 3.93 2.85 -12.49
N ALA A 40 2.74 2.30 -12.71
CA ALA A 40 1.80 2.84 -13.69
C ALA A 40 1.34 4.25 -13.32
N HIS A 41 1.08 4.50 -12.05
CA HIS A 41 0.68 5.82 -11.57
C HIS A 41 1.80 6.84 -11.71
N GLU A 42 3.02 6.46 -11.37
CA GLU A 42 4.18 7.34 -11.49
C GLU A 42 4.46 7.70 -12.94
N GLU A 43 4.20 6.77 -13.86
CA GLU A 43 4.38 7.00 -15.29
C GLU A 43 3.36 7.99 -15.83
N GLN A 44 2.11 7.88 -15.39
CA GLN A 44 1.03 8.76 -15.84
C GLN A 44 1.09 10.13 -15.15
N ASP A 45 1.50 10.16 -13.91
CA ASP A 45 1.55 11.37 -13.10
C ASP A 45 2.72 11.28 -12.12
N PRO A 46 3.90 11.81 -12.50
CA PRO A 46 5.07 11.78 -11.63
C PRO A 46 4.88 12.50 -10.30
N GLU A 47 3.84 13.31 -10.18
CA GLU A 47 3.52 14.04 -8.94
C GLU A 47 2.40 13.37 -8.16
N ALA A 48 1.97 12.16 -8.54
CA ALA A 48 0.92 11.44 -7.83
C ALA A 48 1.28 11.26 -6.36
N SER A 49 0.33 11.56 -5.50
CA SER A 49 0.51 11.41 -4.05
C SER A 49 0.26 9.97 -3.62
N GLY A 50 0.67 9.65 -2.39
CA GLY A 50 0.36 8.35 -1.80
C GLY A 50 -1.13 8.10 -1.71
N ASP A 51 -1.93 9.15 -1.51
CA ASP A 51 -3.38 9.03 -1.45
C ASP A 51 -3.99 8.64 -2.80
N ASP A 52 -3.43 9.14 -3.90
CA ASP A 52 -3.85 8.75 -5.24
C ASP A 52 -3.58 7.27 -5.49
N ILE A 53 -2.43 6.79 -5.04
CA ILE A 53 -2.05 5.38 -5.16
C ILE A 53 -2.98 4.52 -4.30
N LEU A 54 -3.30 4.96 -3.08
CA LEU A 54 -4.24 4.25 -2.22
C LEU A 54 -5.62 4.12 -2.87
N ALA A 55 -6.11 5.17 -3.50
CA ALA A 55 -7.40 5.13 -4.19
C ALA A 55 -7.39 4.08 -5.30
N ALA A 56 -6.29 3.98 -6.05
CA ALA A 56 -6.15 2.96 -7.09
C ALA A 56 -6.11 1.56 -6.49
N LEU A 57 -5.44 1.38 -5.35
CA LEU A 57 -5.39 0.10 -4.67
C LEU A 57 -6.76 -0.32 -4.16
N GLU A 58 -7.54 0.62 -3.64
CA GLU A 58 -8.90 0.34 -3.19
C GLU A 58 -9.78 -0.16 -4.34
N ASP A 59 -9.60 0.38 -5.53
CA ASP A 59 -10.31 -0.08 -6.72
C ASP A 59 -9.95 -1.52 -7.09
N HIS A 60 -8.80 -2.00 -6.62
CA HIS A 60 -8.34 -3.37 -6.88
C HIS A 60 -8.58 -4.31 -5.70
N GLY A 61 -9.37 -3.88 -4.73
CA GLY A 61 -9.76 -4.73 -3.60
C GLY A 61 -8.87 -4.61 -2.37
N PHE A 62 -7.81 -3.83 -2.41
CA PHE A 62 -7.01 -3.54 -1.23
C PHE A 62 -7.76 -2.54 -0.37
N GLU A 63 -7.63 -2.68 0.94
CA GLU A 63 -8.37 -1.86 1.89
C GLU A 63 -7.41 -1.06 2.75
N SER A 64 -7.59 0.27 2.76
CA SER A 64 -6.78 1.15 3.59
C SER A 64 -7.11 0.92 5.07
N VAL A 65 -6.07 0.87 5.90
CA VAL A 65 -6.22 0.61 7.34
C VAL A 65 -5.54 1.73 8.12
N ASP A 66 -6.27 2.29 9.08
CA ASP A 66 -5.71 3.30 9.97
C ASP A 66 -4.74 2.66 10.95
N PHE A 67 -3.68 3.36 11.28
CA PHE A 67 -2.70 2.88 12.23
C PHE A 67 -1.99 4.06 12.90
N ILE A 68 -1.35 3.78 14.01
CA ILE A 68 -0.50 4.73 14.71
C ILE A 68 0.93 4.25 14.57
N LEU A 69 1.81 5.13 14.10
CA LEU A 69 3.23 4.81 14.01
C LEU A 69 3.82 4.92 15.43
N GLY A 70 4.17 3.78 15.98
CA GLY A 70 4.73 3.73 17.31
C GLY A 70 6.20 4.06 17.35
N PRO A 71 6.79 4.07 18.55
CA PRO A 71 8.23 4.30 18.70
C PRO A 71 9.03 3.12 18.15
N THR A 72 10.29 3.38 17.84
CA THR A 72 11.19 2.36 17.34
C THR A 72 11.53 1.36 18.44
N LEU A 73 11.47 0.08 18.12
CA LEU A 73 11.88 -0.97 19.05
C LEU A 73 13.39 -0.96 19.23
N PRO A 74 13.89 -1.31 20.45
CA PRO A 74 15.32 -1.41 20.68
C PRO A 74 15.96 -2.58 19.95
#